data_1cb366f812e1aa9f8200e46450eaa1e8
#
_entry.id   1cb366f812e1aa9f8200e46450eaa1e8
#
_cell.length_a   1.000
_cell.length_b   1.000
_cell.length_c   1.000
_cell.angle_alpha   90.00
_cell.angle_beta   90.00
_cell.angle_gamma   90.00
#
_symmetry.space_group_name_H-M   'P 1'
#
loop_
_entity.id
_entity.type
_entity.pdbx_description
1 polymer ?
#
loop_
_entity_poly.entity_id
_entity_poly.type
_entity_poly.pdbx_seq_one_letter_code
_entity_poly.pdbx_strand_id
1 'polypeptide(L)'
;RDEVLALARGLLAEGVRPGDRVVLMSRTRPEWTLLAYALWTLGAEVVPVYPTSSIEQVRRVLADAGVRAAVVEHGGQAMTIAAACADPGALLGLWQLDLDCTAELAERGGEVPEDEVLRLRAAVRPEATAVICYTSGTTGAARGCVISHANLAAECDTLIAGWGHLLAPRGEQPSVLAFLPLAHCYGLMVAVTCVRGGYLLAHQPEMAPAVLLPALASFRPTSLFAVPYIFERIFDEACREAEAAGHAGLFEKARVAAVAHAEAQEKRTAGTGHGPGPVTRFRHSVYERAVYAKVRAVFGGRVRSAVSGGSPLRRELGLFFQGAGVTVYDGYGLTETTAAVTA
;
A
#
# COMPACT_ATOMS: atom_id res chain seq x y z
N ARG A 1 4.91 -3.67 -18.75
CA ARG A 1 4.36 -4.85 -19.44
C ARG A 1 5.48 -5.82 -19.80
N ASP A 2 6.50 -5.36 -20.51
CA ASP A 2 7.56 -6.22 -21.07
C ASP A 2 8.37 -6.89 -19.95
N GLU A 3 8.68 -6.18 -18.87
CA GLU A 3 9.32 -6.76 -17.68
C GLU A 3 8.47 -7.87 -17.04
N VAL A 4 7.15 -7.65 -16.92
CA VAL A 4 6.23 -8.67 -16.38
C VAL A 4 6.22 -9.94 -17.27
N LEU A 5 6.21 -9.77 -18.59
CA LEU A 5 6.26 -10.89 -19.53
C LEU A 5 7.60 -11.63 -19.46
N ALA A 6 8.71 -10.89 -19.36
CA ALA A 6 10.04 -11.49 -19.21
C ALA A 6 10.13 -12.33 -17.92
N LEU A 7 9.66 -11.78 -16.79
CA LEU A 7 9.60 -12.50 -15.51
C LEU A 7 8.67 -13.71 -15.56
N ALA A 8 7.50 -13.59 -16.21
CA ALA A 8 6.57 -14.71 -16.37
C ALA A 8 7.20 -15.85 -17.20
N ARG A 9 7.91 -15.53 -18.28
CA ARG A 9 8.66 -16.52 -19.07
C ARG A 9 9.73 -17.22 -18.22
N GLY A 10 10.47 -16.46 -17.40
CA GLY A 10 11.48 -17.00 -16.49
C GLY A 10 10.89 -17.94 -15.44
N LEU A 11 9.84 -17.52 -14.77
CA LEU A 11 9.12 -18.34 -13.79
C LEU A 11 8.57 -19.64 -14.44
N LEU A 12 8.07 -19.55 -15.68
CA LEU A 12 7.60 -20.71 -16.42
C LEU A 12 8.75 -21.67 -16.79
N ALA A 13 9.92 -21.13 -17.17
CA ALA A 13 11.14 -21.92 -17.42
C ALA A 13 11.60 -22.67 -16.16
N GLU A 14 11.50 -22.02 -14.99
CA GLU A 14 11.81 -22.62 -13.68
C GLU A 14 10.74 -23.61 -13.19
N GLY A 15 9.72 -23.87 -13.95
CA GLY A 15 8.71 -24.89 -13.66
C GLY A 15 7.47 -24.40 -12.94
N VAL A 16 7.28 -23.09 -12.72
CA VAL A 16 6.04 -22.54 -12.17
C VAL A 16 4.87 -22.78 -13.13
N ARG A 17 3.76 -23.26 -12.63
CA ARG A 17 2.56 -23.63 -13.41
C ARG A 17 1.30 -22.97 -12.83
N PRO A 18 0.20 -22.91 -13.61
CA PRO A 18 -1.09 -22.45 -13.08
C PRO A 18 -1.51 -23.22 -11.82
N GLY A 19 -1.94 -22.48 -10.80
CA GLY A 19 -2.33 -23.02 -9.49
C GLY A 19 -1.17 -23.26 -8.52
N ASP A 20 0.10 -23.10 -8.94
CA ASP A 20 1.22 -23.13 -8.00
C ASP A 20 1.18 -21.91 -7.08
N ARG A 21 1.49 -22.14 -5.82
CA ARG A 21 1.54 -21.11 -4.78
C ARG A 21 2.96 -20.68 -4.52
N VAL A 22 3.19 -19.38 -4.72
CA VAL A 22 4.53 -18.79 -4.62
C VAL A 22 4.54 -17.73 -3.52
N VAL A 23 5.44 -17.89 -2.55
CA VAL A 23 5.66 -16.89 -1.51
C VAL A 23 6.35 -15.66 -2.09
N LEU A 24 5.84 -14.48 -1.75
CA LEU A 24 6.56 -13.21 -1.89
C LEU A 24 6.81 -12.63 -0.50
N MET A 25 8.09 -12.61 -0.07
CA MET A 25 8.53 -12.14 1.24
C MET A 25 9.57 -11.04 1.06
N SER A 26 9.12 -9.82 0.91
CA SER A 26 9.99 -8.63 0.84
C SER A 26 9.27 -7.39 1.35
N ARG A 27 10.04 -6.35 1.60
CA ARG A 27 9.50 -5.00 1.84
C ARG A 27 8.80 -4.49 0.59
N THR A 28 8.18 -3.31 0.68
CA THR A 28 7.45 -2.67 -0.43
C THR A 28 8.42 -2.17 -1.50
N ARG A 29 8.53 -2.93 -2.59
CA ARG A 29 9.49 -2.72 -3.69
C ARG A 29 8.81 -2.89 -5.06
N PRO A 30 9.31 -2.25 -6.12
CA PRO A 30 8.79 -2.44 -7.48
C PRO A 30 8.79 -3.91 -7.93
N GLU A 31 9.85 -4.66 -7.60
CA GLU A 31 10.03 -6.06 -7.97
C GLU A 31 8.93 -6.95 -7.41
N TRP A 32 8.44 -6.65 -6.20
CA TRP A 32 7.29 -7.36 -5.61
C TRP A 32 6.06 -7.23 -6.49
N THR A 33 5.75 -6.02 -6.95
CA THR A 33 4.60 -5.75 -7.83
C THR A 33 4.79 -6.45 -9.19
N LEU A 34 5.97 -6.35 -9.79
CA LEU A 34 6.28 -7.01 -11.07
C LEU A 34 6.13 -8.53 -10.99
N LEU A 35 6.66 -9.15 -9.92
CA LEU A 35 6.57 -10.59 -9.67
C LEU A 35 5.12 -11.04 -9.43
N ALA A 36 4.33 -10.28 -8.66
CA ALA A 36 2.92 -10.60 -8.46
C ALA A 36 2.17 -10.65 -9.81
N TYR A 37 2.37 -9.63 -10.66
CA TYR A 37 1.76 -9.61 -12.00
C TYR A 37 2.31 -10.70 -12.92
N ALA A 38 3.58 -11.07 -12.80
CA ALA A 38 4.17 -12.18 -13.56
C ALA A 38 3.55 -13.54 -13.17
N LEU A 39 3.40 -13.79 -11.86
CA LEU A 39 2.73 -14.98 -11.32
C LEU A 39 1.26 -15.04 -11.74
N TRP A 40 0.52 -13.96 -11.62
CA TRP A 40 -0.87 -13.89 -12.08
C TRP A 40 -1.02 -14.10 -13.59
N THR A 41 -0.05 -13.64 -14.36
CA THR A 41 -0.01 -13.88 -15.83
C THR A 41 0.09 -15.37 -16.15
N LEU A 42 0.75 -16.15 -15.30
CA LEU A 42 0.83 -17.61 -15.43
C LEU A 42 -0.38 -18.34 -14.82
N GLY A 43 -1.26 -17.65 -14.08
CA GLY A 43 -2.31 -18.26 -13.27
C GLY A 43 -1.80 -18.92 -11.99
N ALA A 44 -0.61 -18.53 -11.53
CA ALA A 44 -0.07 -18.91 -10.23
C ALA A 44 -0.61 -17.99 -9.13
N GLU A 45 -0.64 -18.49 -7.89
CA GLU A 45 -1.23 -17.85 -6.73
C GLU A 45 -0.14 -17.20 -5.86
N VAL A 46 -0.30 -15.94 -5.49
CA VAL A 46 0.63 -15.24 -4.62
C VAL A 46 0.31 -15.51 -3.16
N VAL A 47 1.31 -15.89 -2.37
CA VAL A 47 1.23 -16.02 -0.91
C VAL A 47 2.12 -14.95 -0.28
N PRO A 48 1.58 -13.78 0.06
CA PRO A 48 2.37 -12.71 0.64
C PRO A 48 2.76 -13.06 2.10
N VAL A 49 4.03 -12.85 2.43
CA VAL A 49 4.56 -13.07 3.78
C VAL A 49 5.26 -11.80 4.26
N TYR A 50 5.00 -11.40 5.51
CA TYR A 50 5.68 -10.24 6.07
C TYR A 50 7.19 -10.47 6.20
N PRO A 51 8.03 -9.48 5.84
CA PRO A 51 9.49 -9.58 5.95
C PRO A 51 9.99 -9.92 7.36
N THR A 52 9.20 -9.58 8.37
CA THR A 52 9.50 -9.75 9.80
C THR A 52 8.90 -11.02 10.41
N SER A 53 8.28 -11.88 9.60
CA SER A 53 7.65 -13.11 10.09
C SER A 53 8.69 -14.06 10.69
N SER A 54 8.35 -14.65 11.84
CA SER A 54 9.20 -15.67 12.48
C SER A 54 9.18 -16.98 11.68
N ILE A 55 10.18 -17.83 11.89
CA ILE A 55 10.27 -19.17 11.26
C ILE A 55 8.98 -19.97 11.52
N GLU A 56 8.42 -19.88 12.72
CA GLU A 56 7.20 -20.61 13.09
C GLU A 56 5.97 -20.10 12.33
N GLN A 57 5.86 -18.79 12.17
CA GLN A 57 4.78 -18.19 11.36
C GLN A 57 4.91 -18.61 9.88
N VAL A 58 6.13 -18.51 9.34
CA VAL A 58 6.41 -18.95 7.96
C VAL A 58 6.10 -20.43 7.78
N ARG A 59 6.53 -21.30 8.71
CA ARG A 59 6.26 -22.74 8.65
C ARG A 59 4.77 -23.06 8.52
N ARG A 60 3.92 -22.37 9.30
CA ARG A 60 2.48 -22.55 9.23
C ARG A 60 1.92 -22.14 7.87
N VAL A 61 2.36 -21.00 7.34
CA VAL A 61 1.95 -20.50 6.03
C VAL A 61 2.37 -21.49 4.93
N LEU A 62 3.64 -21.94 4.94
CA LEU A 62 4.14 -22.88 3.92
C LEU A 62 3.36 -24.20 3.91
N ALA A 63 3.08 -24.74 5.11
CA ALA A 63 2.36 -26.01 5.25
C ALA A 63 0.89 -25.87 4.84
N ASP A 64 0.19 -24.83 5.28
CA ASP A 64 -1.23 -24.62 5.01
C ASP A 64 -1.48 -24.26 3.54
N ALA A 65 -0.66 -23.37 2.98
CA ALA A 65 -0.78 -22.98 1.58
C ALA A 65 -0.25 -24.04 0.60
N GLY A 66 0.57 -24.99 1.01
CA GLY A 66 1.20 -25.94 0.09
C GLY A 66 2.11 -25.22 -0.93
N VAL A 67 3.00 -24.39 -0.44
CA VAL A 67 3.86 -23.51 -1.25
C VAL A 67 4.83 -24.33 -2.11
N ARG A 68 5.01 -23.92 -3.36
CA ARG A 68 5.87 -24.58 -4.35
C ARG A 68 7.17 -23.82 -4.62
N ALA A 69 7.19 -22.52 -4.40
CA ALA A 69 8.38 -21.69 -4.62
C ALA A 69 8.32 -20.44 -3.72
N ALA A 70 9.45 -19.76 -3.55
CA ALA A 70 9.51 -18.52 -2.80
C ALA A 70 10.44 -17.50 -3.44
N VAL A 71 10.04 -16.23 -3.42
CA VAL A 71 10.90 -15.08 -3.69
C VAL A 71 11.03 -14.30 -2.40
N VAL A 72 12.26 -14.01 -2.01
CA VAL A 72 12.61 -13.29 -0.79
C VAL A 72 13.48 -12.08 -1.09
N GLU A 73 13.55 -11.13 -0.16
CA GLU A 73 14.38 -9.93 -0.37
C GLU A 73 15.87 -10.21 -0.22
N HIS A 74 16.27 -10.95 0.83
CA HIS A 74 17.67 -11.16 1.18
C HIS A 74 17.94 -12.52 1.83
N GLY A 75 19.22 -12.88 1.95
CA GLY A 75 19.66 -14.18 2.47
C GLY A 75 19.12 -14.55 3.85
N GLY A 76 18.90 -13.58 4.76
CA GLY A 76 18.29 -13.84 6.06
C GLY A 76 16.86 -14.38 5.97
N GLN A 77 16.08 -13.88 5.01
CA GLN A 77 14.73 -14.40 4.74
C GLN A 77 14.80 -15.74 4.01
N ALA A 78 15.79 -15.94 3.13
CA ALA A 78 16.02 -17.24 2.50
C ALA A 78 16.28 -18.32 3.54
N MET A 79 17.10 -18.03 4.55
CA MET A 79 17.34 -18.92 5.68
C MET A 79 16.06 -19.18 6.50
N THR A 80 15.22 -18.15 6.68
CA THR A 80 13.93 -18.29 7.37
C THR A 80 12.98 -19.24 6.59
N ILE A 81 12.88 -19.09 5.26
CA ILE A 81 12.10 -20.01 4.41
C ILE A 81 12.65 -21.43 4.48
N ALA A 82 13.98 -21.60 4.31
CA ALA A 82 14.62 -22.91 4.36
C ALA A 82 14.42 -23.63 5.71
N ALA A 83 14.55 -22.90 6.83
CA ALA A 83 14.33 -23.46 8.17
C ALA A 83 12.85 -23.73 8.48
N ALA A 84 11.93 -23.04 7.81
CA ALA A 84 10.50 -23.23 7.95
C ALA A 84 9.96 -24.37 7.09
N CYS A 85 10.60 -24.65 5.95
CA CYS A 85 10.19 -25.70 5.02
C CYS A 85 10.49 -27.09 5.58
N ALA A 86 9.53 -28.02 5.47
CA ALA A 86 9.75 -29.41 5.92
C ALA A 86 10.74 -30.14 5.01
N ASP A 87 10.69 -29.86 3.71
CA ASP A 87 11.64 -30.35 2.71
C ASP A 87 12.02 -29.20 1.78
N PRO A 88 13.12 -28.48 2.02
CA PRO A 88 13.55 -27.39 1.16
C PRO A 88 13.85 -27.83 -0.28
N GLY A 89 14.20 -29.10 -0.49
CA GLY A 89 14.45 -29.69 -1.81
C GLY A 89 13.18 -29.89 -2.65
N ALA A 90 12.00 -29.83 -2.03
CA ALA A 90 10.72 -29.89 -2.72
C ALA A 90 10.27 -28.56 -3.36
N LEU A 91 10.93 -27.44 -2.99
CA LEU A 91 10.68 -26.15 -3.64
C LEU A 91 11.24 -26.14 -5.07
N LEU A 92 10.46 -25.64 -6.01
CA LEU A 92 10.89 -25.40 -7.40
C LEU A 92 12.03 -24.38 -7.46
N GLY A 93 11.96 -23.36 -6.59
CA GLY A 93 12.98 -22.33 -6.49
C GLY A 93 12.85 -21.49 -5.20
N LEU A 94 13.99 -20.94 -4.79
CA LEU A 94 14.08 -19.94 -3.73
C LEU A 94 14.99 -18.82 -4.25
N TRP A 95 14.35 -17.75 -4.74
CA TRP A 95 15.02 -16.64 -5.40
C TRP A 95 15.18 -15.43 -4.46
N GLN A 96 16.29 -14.71 -4.61
CA GLN A 96 16.62 -13.56 -3.76
C GLN A 96 16.73 -12.27 -4.59
N LEU A 97 16.00 -11.22 -4.18
CA LEU A 97 15.98 -9.94 -4.88
C LEU A 97 17.32 -9.18 -4.79
N ASP A 98 18.04 -9.29 -3.67
CA ASP A 98 19.35 -8.68 -3.49
C ASP A 98 20.48 -9.36 -4.28
N LEU A 99 20.20 -10.51 -4.87
CA LEU A 99 21.05 -11.21 -5.84
C LEU A 99 20.57 -11.04 -7.28
N ASP A 100 19.71 -10.03 -7.51
CA ASP A 100 19.14 -9.71 -8.83
C ASP A 100 18.42 -10.88 -9.53
N CYS A 101 17.66 -11.67 -8.75
CA CYS A 101 16.93 -12.80 -9.30
C CYS A 101 15.93 -12.41 -10.42
N THR A 102 15.52 -11.14 -10.49
CA THR A 102 14.64 -10.66 -11.55
C THR A 102 15.34 -10.65 -12.91
N ALA A 103 16.59 -10.24 -12.97
CA ALA A 103 17.40 -10.31 -14.19
C ALA A 103 17.69 -11.78 -14.57
N GLU A 104 18.06 -12.62 -13.58
CA GLU A 104 18.31 -14.03 -13.80
C GLU A 104 17.07 -14.75 -14.34
N LEU A 105 15.89 -14.54 -13.76
CA LEU A 105 14.64 -15.11 -14.26
C LEU A 105 14.33 -14.63 -15.68
N ALA A 106 14.50 -13.34 -15.96
CA ALA A 106 14.27 -12.80 -17.31
C ALA A 106 15.19 -13.45 -18.35
N GLU A 107 16.46 -13.65 -18.02
CA GLU A 107 17.43 -14.34 -18.88
C GLU A 107 17.03 -15.80 -19.14
N ARG A 108 16.72 -16.55 -18.08
CA ARG A 108 16.28 -17.97 -18.19
C ARG A 108 15.01 -18.14 -18.99
N GLY A 109 14.13 -17.13 -19.00
CA GLY A 109 12.92 -17.09 -19.82
C GLY A 109 13.16 -16.85 -21.31
N GLY A 110 14.40 -16.57 -21.72
CA GLY A 110 14.72 -16.17 -23.10
C GLY A 110 14.22 -17.10 -24.18
N GLU A 111 14.27 -18.41 -23.94
CA GLU A 111 13.84 -19.44 -24.90
C GLU A 111 12.34 -19.79 -24.81
N VAL A 112 11.62 -19.35 -23.76
CA VAL A 112 10.18 -19.61 -23.63
C VAL A 112 9.42 -18.70 -24.60
N PRO A 113 8.55 -19.26 -25.48
CA PRO A 113 7.77 -18.45 -26.41
C PRO A 113 6.79 -17.51 -25.66
N GLU A 114 6.71 -16.23 -26.05
CA GLU A 114 5.76 -15.29 -25.46
C GLU A 114 4.31 -15.76 -25.62
N ASP A 115 3.98 -16.36 -26.75
CA ASP A 115 2.63 -16.90 -27.03
C ASP A 115 2.19 -17.94 -26.01
N GLU A 116 3.12 -18.69 -25.41
CA GLU A 116 2.80 -19.66 -24.36
C GLU A 116 2.32 -18.95 -23.11
N VAL A 117 3.03 -17.91 -22.69
CA VAL A 117 2.64 -17.07 -21.54
C VAL A 117 1.31 -16.36 -21.81
N LEU A 118 1.11 -15.85 -23.03
CA LEU A 118 -0.14 -15.19 -23.41
C LEU A 118 -1.33 -16.16 -23.42
N ARG A 119 -1.13 -17.42 -23.82
CA ARG A 119 -2.17 -18.48 -23.71
C ARG A 119 -2.51 -18.75 -22.25
N LEU A 120 -1.51 -18.91 -21.37
CA LEU A 120 -1.75 -19.12 -19.93
C LEU A 120 -2.54 -17.96 -19.35
N ARG A 121 -2.13 -16.72 -19.64
CA ARG A 121 -2.85 -15.53 -19.21
C ARG A 121 -4.31 -15.51 -19.66
N ALA A 122 -4.56 -15.87 -20.91
CA ALA A 122 -5.92 -15.92 -21.47
C ALA A 122 -6.80 -17.00 -20.82
N ALA A 123 -6.18 -18.03 -20.24
CA ALA A 123 -6.88 -19.11 -19.56
C ALA A 123 -7.20 -18.80 -18.08
N VAL A 124 -6.63 -17.73 -17.50
CA VAL A 124 -6.92 -17.32 -16.11
C VAL A 124 -8.35 -16.83 -16.02
N ARG A 125 -9.14 -17.48 -15.17
CA ARG A 125 -10.54 -17.10 -14.94
C ARG A 125 -10.64 -16.05 -13.84
N PRO A 126 -11.63 -15.15 -13.87
CA PRO A 126 -11.84 -14.16 -12.83
C PRO A 126 -11.99 -14.74 -11.41
N GLU A 127 -12.59 -15.94 -11.31
CA GLU A 127 -12.81 -16.64 -10.03
C GLU A 127 -11.57 -17.37 -9.53
N ALA A 128 -10.52 -17.49 -10.34
CA ALA A 128 -9.28 -18.11 -9.91
C ALA A 128 -8.64 -17.31 -8.77
N THR A 129 -7.97 -18.01 -7.87
CA THR A 129 -7.25 -17.40 -6.74
C THR A 129 -6.10 -16.53 -7.26
N ALA A 130 -6.08 -15.28 -6.85
CA ALA A 130 -4.95 -14.37 -7.10
C ALA A 130 -3.99 -14.35 -5.91
N VAL A 131 -4.53 -14.29 -4.70
CA VAL A 131 -3.74 -14.09 -3.47
C VAL A 131 -4.34 -14.90 -2.33
N ILE A 132 -3.47 -15.47 -1.47
CA ILE A 132 -3.86 -16.04 -0.18
C ILE A 132 -3.21 -15.21 0.92
N CYS A 133 -3.95 -14.25 1.48
CA CYS A 133 -3.48 -13.38 2.55
C CYS A 133 -3.70 -14.02 3.92
N TYR A 134 -2.62 -14.20 4.70
CA TYR A 134 -2.72 -14.75 6.05
C TYR A 134 -2.99 -13.67 7.09
N THR A 135 -4.03 -13.86 7.89
CA THR A 135 -4.38 -13.00 9.02
C THR A 135 -4.06 -13.68 10.34
N SER A 136 -3.73 -12.91 11.36
CA SER A 136 -3.44 -13.38 12.72
C SER A 136 -4.71 -13.79 13.49
N GLY A 137 -5.65 -14.49 12.92
CA GLY A 137 -6.94 -14.88 13.45
C GLY A 137 -7.13 -14.74 14.98
N THR A 138 -8.32 -14.40 15.42
CA THR A 138 -8.68 -14.20 16.84
C THR A 138 -8.45 -15.46 17.72
N THR A 139 -8.27 -16.62 17.11
CA THR A 139 -8.01 -17.91 17.77
C THR A 139 -6.54 -18.30 17.84
N GLY A 140 -5.62 -17.40 17.44
CA GLY A 140 -4.16 -17.62 17.49
C GLY A 140 -3.58 -18.46 16.34
N ALA A 141 -4.38 -19.11 15.50
CA ALA A 141 -3.93 -19.78 14.28
C ALA A 141 -4.08 -18.81 13.09
N ALA A 142 -3.03 -18.62 12.32
CA ALA A 142 -3.09 -17.86 11.08
C ALA A 142 -4.06 -18.57 10.10
N ARG A 143 -4.95 -17.81 9.48
CA ARG A 143 -5.90 -18.30 8.48
C ARG A 143 -5.63 -17.64 7.14
N GLY A 144 -5.56 -18.43 6.07
CA GLY A 144 -5.43 -17.96 4.70
C GLY A 144 -6.77 -17.44 4.17
N CYS A 145 -6.85 -16.15 3.91
CA CYS A 145 -7.97 -15.54 3.21
C CYS A 145 -7.72 -15.61 1.72
N VAL A 146 -8.58 -16.31 0.99
CA VAL A 146 -8.48 -16.48 -0.46
C VAL A 146 -9.14 -15.28 -1.15
N ILE A 147 -8.36 -14.58 -1.97
CA ILE A 147 -8.80 -13.43 -2.75
C ILE A 147 -8.68 -13.79 -4.25
N SER A 148 -9.78 -13.76 -4.99
CA SER A 148 -9.79 -14.04 -6.42
C SER A 148 -9.36 -12.81 -7.25
N HIS A 149 -9.06 -13.03 -8.53
CA HIS A 149 -8.85 -11.93 -9.47
C HIS A 149 -10.09 -11.04 -9.60
N ALA A 150 -11.29 -11.64 -9.55
CA ALA A 150 -12.53 -10.88 -9.57
C ALA A 150 -12.69 -9.98 -8.34
N ASN A 151 -12.32 -10.47 -7.13
CA ASN A 151 -12.36 -9.65 -5.91
C ASN A 151 -11.44 -8.43 -6.03
N LEU A 152 -10.17 -8.65 -6.44
CA LEU A 152 -9.22 -7.54 -6.65
C LEU A 152 -9.72 -6.54 -7.70
N ALA A 153 -10.22 -7.04 -8.82
CA ALA A 153 -10.72 -6.20 -9.90
C ALA A 153 -11.93 -5.37 -9.47
N ALA A 154 -12.92 -5.98 -8.83
CA ALA A 154 -14.14 -5.31 -8.38
C ALA A 154 -13.85 -4.23 -7.34
N GLU A 155 -12.98 -4.54 -6.37
CA GLU A 155 -12.55 -3.56 -5.36
C GLU A 155 -11.84 -2.36 -6.00
N CYS A 156 -10.85 -2.63 -6.87
CA CYS A 156 -10.11 -1.57 -7.54
C CYS A 156 -11.03 -0.73 -8.44
N ASP A 157 -11.96 -1.33 -9.18
CA ASP A 157 -12.92 -0.61 -10.03
C ASP A 157 -13.85 0.28 -9.21
N THR A 158 -14.31 -0.22 -8.05
CA THR A 158 -15.12 0.55 -7.11
C THR A 158 -14.36 1.77 -6.58
N LEU A 159 -13.10 1.57 -6.19
CA LEU A 159 -12.24 2.65 -5.70
C LEU A 159 -11.94 3.68 -6.80
N ILE A 160 -11.63 3.24 -8.01
CA ILE A 160 -11.35 4.13 -9.15
C ILE A 160 -12.61 4.93 -9.52
N ALA A 161 -13.76 4.28 -9.62
CA ALA A 161 -15.02 4.93 -10.00
C ALA A 161 -15.54 5.88 -8.92
N GLY A 162 -15.52 5.45 -7.66
CA GLY A 162 -16.05 6.22 -6.53
C GLY A 162 -15.09 7.31 -6.03
N TRP A 163 -13.80 7.04 -6.00
CA TRP A 163 -12.80 7.85 -5.30
C TRP A 163 -11.69 8.42 -6.19
N GLY A 164 -11.58 7.94 -7.44
CA GLY A 164 -10.52 8.36 -8.37
C GLY A 164 -10.44 9.86 -8.56
N HIS A 165 -11.57 10.57 -8.51
CA HIS A 165 -11.64 12.03 -8.61
C HIS A 165 -11.02 12.78 -7.41
N LEU A 166 -10.83 12.11 -6.28
CA LEU A 166 -10.18 12.65 -5.06
C LEU A 166 -8.67 12.42 -5.06
N LEU A 167 -8.16 11.52 -5.91
CA LEU A 167 -6.76 11.11 -5.87
C LEU A 167 -5.80 12.13 -6.52
N ALA A 168 -6.32 13.03 -7.35
CA ALA A 168 -5.55 14.14 -7.89
C ALA A 168 -6.44 15.34 -8.24
N PRO A 169 -5.87 16.55 -8.27
CA PRO A 169 -6.54 17.71 -8.88
C PRO A 169 -6.91 17.42 -10.35
N ARG A 170 -7.97 18.07 -10.83
CA ARG A 170 -8.40 17.91 -12.24
C ARG A 170 -7.25 18.21 -13.20
N GLY A 171 -7.02 17.28 -14.12
CA GLY A 171 -5.99 17.41 -15.16
C GLY A 171 -4.57 16.98 -14.71
N GLU A 172 -4.41 16.56 -13.46
CA GLU A 172 -3.17 15.98 -12.98
C GLU A 172 -3.26 14.44 -12.97
N GLN A 173 -2.16 13.77 -13.30
CA GLN A 173 -2.06 12.32 -13.13
C GLN A 173 -1.99 11.98 -11.65
N PRO A 174 -2.87 11.10 -11.15
CA PRO A 174 -2.78 10.60 -9.79
C PRO A 174 -1.42 9.94 -9.52
N SER A 175 -0.86 10.19 -8.35
CA SER A 175 0.44 9.63 -7.95
C SER A 175 0.42 9.23 -6.48
N VAL A 176 0.95 8.04 -6.20
CA VAL A 176 0.99 7.43 -4.86
C VAL A 176 2.39 6.93 -4.57
N LEU A 177 2.91 7.25 -3.39
CA LEU A 177 4.08 6.60 -2.82
C LEU A 177 3.57 5.44 -1.95
N ALA A 178 3.75 4.21 -2.43
CA ALA A 178 3.39 3.01 -1.67
C ALA A 178 4.51 2.68 -0.69
N PHE A 179 4.18 2.61 0.58
CA PHE A 179 5.07 2.19 1.67
C PHE A 179 4.40 1.20 2.62
N LEU A 180 3.08 1.04 2.52
CA LEU A 180 2.37 0.01 3.27
C LEU A 180 2.83 -1.37 2.80
N PRO A 181 2.98 -2.36 3.71
CA PRO A 181 3.40 -3.70 3.34
C PRO A 181 2.49 -4.32 2.27
N LEU A 182 3.07 -4.77 1.15
CA LEU A 182 2.33 -5.47 0.10
C LEU A 182 1.88 -6.88 0.55
N ALA A 183 2.41 -7.36 1.68
CA ALA A 183 1.92 -8.55 2.36
C ALA A 183 0.58 -8.33 3.08
N HIS A 184 0.12 -7.10 3.22
CA HIS A 184 -1.19 -6.77 3.77
C HIS A 184 -2.16 -6.37 2.65
N CYS A 185 -3.42 -6.83 2.72
CA CYS A 185 -4.44 -6.56 1.71
C CYS A 185 -4.60 -5.06 1.40
N TYR A 186 -4.46 -4.16 2.38
CA TYR A 186 -4.54 -2.72 2.17
C TYR A 186 -3.41 -2.21 1.27
N GLY A 187 -2.15 -2.53 1.56
CA GLY A 187 -1.01 -2.13 0.72
C GLY A 187 -1.10 -2.74 -0.68
N LEU A 188 -1.45 -4.02 -0.77
CA LEU A 188 -1.66 -4.72 -2.03
C LEU A 188 -2.75 -4.06 -2.89
N MET A 189 -3.91 -3.80 -2.30
CA MET A 189 -5.04 -3.16 -2.98
C MET A 189 -4.66 -1.77 -3.53
N VAL A 190 -3.93 -0.95 -2.74
CA VAL A 190 -3.44 0.35 -3.21
C VAL A 190 -2.53 0.20 -4.42
N ALA A 191 -1.57 -0.74 -4.41
CA ALA A 191 -0.68 -0.98 -5.53
C ALA A 191 -1.43 -1.46 -6.78
N VAL A 192 -2.35 -2.43 -6.63
CA VAL A 192 -3.16 -2.94 -7.75
C VAL A 192 -4.08 -1.86 -8.31
N THR A 193 -4.70 -1.04 -7.45
CA THR A 193 -5.53 0.11 -7.89
C THR A 193 -4.72 1.11 -8.70
N CYS A 194 -3.49 1.41 -8.29
CA CYS A 194 -2.62 2.32 -9.05
C CYS A 194 -2.30 1.76 -10.45
N VAL A 195 -1.93 0.49 -10.55
CA VAL A 195 -1.64 -0.15 -11.84
C VAL A 195 -2.89 -0.18 -12.72
N ARG A 196 -4.04 -0.60 -12.18
CA ARG A 196 -5.30 -0.70 -12.90
C ARG A 196 -5.85 0.65 -13.35
N GLY A 197 -5.68 1.69 -12.52
CA GLY A 197 -6.10 3.06 -12.82
C GLY A 197 -5.12 3.85 -13.69
N GLY A 198 -3.95 3.29 -14.02
CA GLY A 198 -2.90 4.01 -14.75
C GLY A 198 -2.28 5.15 -13.94
N TYR A 199 -2.23 5.02 -12.62
CA TYR A 199 -1.66 6.02 -11.71
C TYR A 199 -0.15 5.85 -11.58
N LEU A 200 0.55 6.94 -11.31
CA LEU A 200 1.99 6.88 -11.03
C LEU A 200 2.21 6.25 -9.65
N LEU A 201 2.82 5.07 -9.63
CA LEU A 201 3.14 4.32 -8.43
C LEU A 201 4.64 4.33 -8.19
N ALA A 202 5.06 4.87 -7.04
CA ALA A 202 6.42 4.71 -6.53
C ALA A 202 6.38 3.84 -5.27
N HIS A 203 7.51 3.19 -4.96
CA HIS A 203 7.63 2.29 -3.82
C HIS A 203 8.68 2.84 -2.83
N GLN A 204 8.38 2.74 -1.53
CA GLN A 204 9.28 3.06 -0.44
C GLN A 204 9.31 1.90 0.55
N PRO A 205 10.44 1.17 0.64
CA PRO A 205 10.53 -0.01 1.50
C PRO A 205 10.57 0.30 3.00
N GLU A 206 11.01 1.53 3.37
CA GLU A 206 11.20 1.93 4.76
C GLU A 206 10.06 2.82 5.25
N MET A 207 9.41 2.40 6.33
CA MET A 207 8.34 3.18 6.98
C MET A 207 8.84 4.08 8.11
N ALA A 208 10.13 4.00 8.46
CA ALA A 208 10.72 4.85 9.48
C ALA A 208 10.54 6.33 9.11
N PRO A 209 10.02 7.20 9.99
CA PRO A 209 9.73 8.59 9.67
C PRO A 209 10.93 9.35 9.10
N ALA A 210 12.12 9.07 9.59
CA ALA A 210 13.37 9.70 9.12
C ALA A 210 13.69 9.42 7.64
N VAL A 211 13.12 8.36 7.05
CA VAL A 211 13.28 8.00 5.64
C VAL A 211 12.01 8.31 4.85
N LEU A 212 10.84 7.98 5.41
CA LEU A 212 9.56 8.14 4.72
C LEU A 212 9.20 9.62 4.49
N LEU A 213 9.39 10.52 5.47
CA LEU A 213 8.99 11.92 5.31
C LEU A 213 9.81 12.65 4.24
N PRO A 214 11.15 12.50 4.16
CA PRO A 214 11.93 13.02 3.03
C PRO A 214 11.51 12.42 1.68
N ALA A 215 11.18 11.13 1.62
CA ALA A 215 10.70 10.49 0.40
C ALA A 215 9.35 11.08 -0.07
N LEU A 216 8.40 11.28 0.85
CA LEU A 216 7.13 11.97 0.56
C LEU A 216 7.35 13.40 0.06
N ALA A 217 8.24 14.16 0.72
CA ALA A 217 8.56 15.52 0.33
C ALA A 217 9.22 15.60 -1.06
N SER A 218 10.06 14.62 -1.42
CA SER A 218 10.74 14.54 -2.70
C SER A 218 9.83 14.06 -3.83
N PHE A 219 9.09 12.95 -3.63
CA PHE A 219 8.21 12.36 -4.64
C PHE A 219 6.97 13.23 -4.89
N ARG A 220 6.47 13.93 -3.86
CA ARG A 220 5.32 14.82 -3.92
C ARG A 220 4.04 14.11 -4.45
N PRO A 221 3.55 13.08 -3.77
CA PRO A 221 2.34 12.38 -4.20
C PRO A 221 1.13 13.30 -4.25
N THR A 222 0.11 12.94 -5.03
CA THR A 222 -1.18 13.64 -5.04
C THR A 222 -2.12 13.12 -3.95
N SER A 223 -1.94 11.85 -3.55
CA SER A 223 -2.73 11.20 -2.50
C SER A 223 -1.86 10.37 -1.59
N LEU A 224 -2.28 10.21 -0.34
CA LEU A 224 -1.61 9.41 0.67
C LEU A 224 -2.55 8.31 1.19
N PHE A 225 -2.05 7.07 1.20
CA PHE A 225 -2.68 5.92 1.85
C PHE A 225 -1.80 5.47 2.99
N ALA A 226 -2.30 5.56 4.22
CA ALA A 226 -1.50 5.33 5.40
C ALA A 226 -2.31 4.74 6.56
N VAL A 227 -1.62 4.35 7.62
CA VAL A 227 -2.21 4.01 8.92
C VAL A 227 -2.16 5.23 9.84
N PRO A 228 -3.01 5.31 10.90
CA PRO A 228 -3.05 6.45 11.83
C PRO A 228 -1.69 6.87 12.38
N TYR A 229 -0.82 5.89 12.67
CA TYR A 229 0.55 6.14 13.15
C TYR A 229 1.34 7.13 12.26
N ILE A 230 1.18 7.05 10.94
CA ILE A 230 1.92 7.94 10.02
C ILE A 230 1.40 9.37 10.13
N PHE A 231 0.09 9.56 10.24
CA PHE A 231 -0.51 10.89 10.46
C PHE A 231 -0.05 11.49 11.79
N GLU A 232 0.05 10.68 12.85
CA GLU A 232 0.61 11.11 14.13
C GLU A 232 2.07 11.58 13.98
N ARG A 233 2.91 10.79 13.28
CA ARG A 233 4.31 11.16 13.04
C ARG A 233 4.46 12.45 12.23
N ILE A 234 3.63 12.66 11.24
CA ILE A 234 3.61 13.90 10.44
C ILE A 234 3.21 15.10 11.31
N PHE A 235 2.21 14.93 12.16
CA PHE A 235 1.81 15.95 13.11
C PHE A 235 2.93 16.28 14.11
N ASP A 236 3.54 15.24 14.70
CA ASP A 236 4.65 15.41 15.66
C ASP A 236 5.85 16.10 15.01
N GLU A 237 6.16 15.80 13.73
CA GLU A 237 7.23 16.46 12.98
C GLU A 237 6.93 17.95 12.82
N ALA A 238 5.70 18.29 12.40
CA ALA A 238 5.30 19.68 12.23
C ALA A 238 5.33 20.46 13.58
N CYS A 239 4.96 19.82 14.69
CA CYS A 239 5.11 20.39 16.03
C CYS A 239 6.57 20.65 16.37
N ARG A 240 7.44 19.66 16.16
CA ARG A 240 8.88 19.74 16.46
C ARG A 240 9.59 20.82 15.64
N GLU A 241 9.26 20.93 14.36
CA GLU A 241 9.77 22.02 13.51
C GLU A 241 9.33 23.41 14.01
N ALA A 242 8.05 23.52 14.44
CA ALA A 242 7.53 24.75 14.99
C ALA A 242 8.21 25.11 16.32
N GLU A 243 8.47 24.15 17.19
CA GLU A 243 9.21 24.34 18.45
C GLU A 243 10.65 24.77 18.20
N ALA A 244 11.35 24.08 17.31
CA ALA A 244 12.73 24.40 16.93
C ALA A 244 12.86 25.82 16.34
N ALA A 245 11.82 26.30 15.65
CA ALA A 245 11.75 27.66 15.12
C ALA A 245 11.26 28.70 16.15
N GLY A 246 10.99 28.34 17.41
CA GLY A 246 10.44 29.23 18.44
C GLY A 246 8.97 29.62 18.23
N HIS A 247 8.21 28.84 17.43
CA HIS A 247 6.84 29.15 17.02
C HIS A 247 5.79 28.18 17.60
N ALA A 248 6.09 27.45 18.69
CA ALA A 248 5.18 26.48 19.29
C ALA A 248 3.80 27.10 19.65
N GLY A 249 3.78 28.28 20.24
CA GLY A 249 2.53 28.98 20.57
C GLY A 249 1.72 29.43 19.35
N LEU A 250 2.38 29.71 18.22
CA LEU A 250 1.72 30.02 16.95
C LEU A 250 1.09 28.76 16.36
N PHE A 251 1.82 27.63 16.39
CA PHE A 251 1.34 26.33 15.91
C PHE A 251 0.09 25.89 16.69
N GLU A 252 0.11 26.00 18.03
CA GLU A 252 -1.04 25.63 18.86
C GLU A 252 -2.29 26.47 18.55
N LYS A 253 -2.13 27.79 18.38
CA LYS A 253 -3.24 28.66 17.95
C LYS A 253 -3.77 28.31 16.56
N ALA A 254 -2.87 27.92 15.65
CA ALA A 254 -3.24 27.47 14.31
C ALA A 254 -3.99 26.13 14.36
N ARG A 255 -3.54 25.17 15.22
CA ARG A 255 -4.22 23.89 15.44
C ARG A 255 -5.68 24.10 15.89
N VAL A 256 -5.89 24.92 16.91
CA VAL A 256 -7.24 25.25 17.41
C VAL A 256 -8.09 25.91 16.32
N ALA A 257 -7.52 26.81 15.53
CA ALA A 257 -8.24 27.46 14.43
C ALA A 257 -8.58 26.49 13.29
N ALA A 258 -7.68 25.54 12.96
CA ALA A 258 -7.91 24.49 11.97
C ALA A 258 -9.07 23.57 12.37
N VAL A 259 -9.04 23.06 13.60
CA VAL A 259 -10.10 22.18 14.14
C VAL A 259 -11.44 22.90 14.15
N ALA A 260 -11.52 24.12 14.66
CA ALA A 260 -12.76 24.89 14.68
C ALA A 260 -13.31 25.18 13.26
N HIS A 261 -12.42 25.43 12.30
CA HIS A 261 -12.81 25.63 10.90
C HIS A 261 -13.37 24.32 10.29
N ALA A 262 -12.68 23.18 10.50
CA ALA A 262 -13.10 21.89 9.99
C ALA A 262 -14.44 21.44 10.60
N GLU A 263 -14.63 21.57 11.90
CA GLU A 263 -15.90 21.25 12.58
C GLU A 263 -17.07 22.05 12.02
N ALA A 264 -16.85 23.36 11.79
CA ALA A 264 -17.90 24.19 11.20
C ALA A 264 -18.21 23.77 9.76
N GLN A 265 -17.19 23.35 9.00
CA GLN A 265 -17.35 22.81 7.65
C GLN A 265 -18.15 21.48 7.64
N GLU A 266 -17.81 20.56 8.56
CA GLU A 266 -18.56 19.30 8.73
C GLU A 266 -20.05 19.56 9.03
N LYS A 267 -20.35 20.45 9.96
CA LYS A 267 -21.73 20.84 10.29
C LYS A 267 -22.48 21.36 9.08
N ARG A 268 -21.82 22.12 8.20
CA ARG A 268 -22.42 22.61 6.95
C ARG A 268 -22.71 21.44 5.99
N THR A 269 -21.75 20.55 5.80
CA THR A 269 -21.89 19.39 4.90
C THR A 269 -22.98 18.45 5.40
N ALA A 270 -23.10 18.26 6.72
CA ALA A 270 -24.15 17.46 7.34
C ALA A 270 -25.52 18.18 7.42
N GLY A 271 -25.63 19.40 6.93
CA GLY A 271 -26.89 20.18 7.00
C GLY A 271 -27.30 20.63 8.42
N THR A 272 -26.40 20.53 9.41
CA THR A 272 -26.63 20.85 10.83
C THR A 272 -26.11 22.22 11.23
N GLY A 273 -25.56 23.01 10.29
CA GLY A 273 -25.03 24.34 10.55
C GLY A 273 -24.67 25.14 9.28
N HIS A 274 -24.32 26.41 9.47
CA HIS A 274 -24.07 27.36 8.36
C HIS A 274 -22.62 27.36 7.85
N GLY A 275 -21.73 26.52 8.42
CA GLY A 275 -20.30 26.52 8.10
C GLY A 275 -19.51 27.58 8.89
N PRO A 276 -18.21 27.74 8.56
CA PRO A 276 -17.35 28.67 9.30
C PRO A 276 -17.77 30.12 9.05
N GLY A 277 -18.04 30.85 10.14
CA GLY A 277 -18.37 32.27 10.10
C GLY A 277 -17.17 33.15 9.66
N PRO A 278 -17.39 34.44 9.37
CA PRO A 278 -16.34 35.36 8.90
C PRO A 278 -15.10 35.39 9.81
N VAL A 279 -15.29 35.42 11.12
CA VAL A 279 -14.20 35.44 12.11
C VAL A 279 -13.39 34.16 12.06
N THR A 280 -14.06 32.99 11.99
CA THR A 280 -13.40 31.69 11.87
C THR A 280 -12.59 31.60 10.58
N ARG A 281 -13.15 32.03 9.43
CA ARG A 281 -12.47 32.09 8.15
C ARG A 281 -11.24 33.00 8.18
N PHE A 282 -11.37 34.20 8.74
CA PHE A 282 -10.26 35.13 8.87
C PHE A 282 -9.14 34.55 9.75
N ARG A 283 -9.47 34.04 10.96
CA ARG A 283 -8.51 33.40 11.85
C ARG A 283 -7.78 32.25 11.15
N HIS A 284 -8.50 31.40 10.43
CA HIS A 284 -7.93 30.29 9.67
C HIS A 284 -6.96 30.80 8.58
N SER A 285 -7.35 31.81 7.79
CA SER A 285 -6.53 32.34 6.68
C SER A 285 -5.20 32.97 7.17
N VAL A 286 -5.15 33.49 8.39
CA VAL A 286 -3.91 34.05 8.97
C VAL A 286 -2.83 32.98 9.11
N TYR A 287 -3.21 31.73 9.40
CA TYR A 287 -2.25 30.63 9.61
C TYR A 287 -1.88 29.87 8.33
N GLU A 288 -2.52 30.17 7.20
CA GLU A 288 -2.33 29.45 5.95
C GLU A 288 -0.84 29.40 5.55
N ARG A 289 -0.19 30.54 5.41
CA ARG A 289 1.22 30.59 4.98
C ARG A 289 2.20 30.20 6.10
N ALA A 290 1.88 30.57 7.34
CA ALA A 290 2.79 30.40 8.47
C ALA A 290 2.83 28.94 8.97
N VAL A 291 1.71 28.21 8.89
CA VAL A 291 1.55 26.87 9.50
C VAL A 291 1.05 25.85 8.49
N TYR A 292 -0.16 26.03 7.89
CA TYR A 292 -0.79 24.96 7.13
C TYR A 292 -0.03 24.60 5.85
N ALA A 293 0.53 25.57 5.15
CA ALA A 293 1.39 25.32 3.99
C ALA A 293 2.64 24.48 4.38
N LYS A 294 3.22 24.70 5.56
CA LYS A 294 4.35 23.91 6.06
C LYS A 294 3.93 22.49 6.41
N VAL A 295 2.79 22.32 7.09
CA VAL A 295 2.22 20.99 7.36
C VAL A 295 2.02 20.20 6.05
N ARG A 296 1.44 20.84 5.02
CA ARG A 296 1.28 20.19 3.72
C ARG A 296 2.62 19.90 3.02
N ALA A 297 3.65 20.70 3.27
CA ALA A 297 4.97 20.47 2.70
C ALA A 297 5.60 19.14 3.16
N VAL A 298 5.30 18.69 4.38
CA VAL A 298 5.74 17.37 4.88
C VAL A 298 5.20 16.25 3.99
N PHE A 299 4.02 16.40 3.40
CA PHE A 299 3.44 15.48 2.40
C PHE A 299 3.92 15.75 0.96
N GLY A 300 4.88 16.64 0.75
CA GLY A 300 5.29 17.12 -0.58
C GLY A 300 4.42 18.22 -1.18
N GLY A 301 3.46 18.77 -0.43
CA GLY A 301 2.68 19.98 -0.78
C GLY A 301 1.53 19.76 -1.77
N ARG A 302 1.41 18.59 -2.41
CA ARG A 302 0.36 18.30 -3.41
C ARG A 302 -0.82 17.51 -2.85
N VAL A 303 -0.65 16.76 -1.77
CA VAL A 303 -1.72 15.96 -1.15
C VAL A 303 -2.87 16.87 -0.73
N ARG A 304 -4.08 16.54 -1.16
CA ARG A 304 -5.33 17.18 -0.74
C ARG A 304 -6.30 16.17 -0.11
N SER A 305 -6.15 14.91 -0.48
CA SER A 305 -6.92 13.79 0.04
C SER A 305 -5.99 12.70 0.52
N ALA A 306 -6.31 12.11 1.64
CA ALA A 306 -5.60 10.98 2.21
C ALA A 306 -6.61 9.97 2.75
N VAL A 307 -6.21 8.69 2.81
CA VAL A 307 -7.00 7.62 3.44
C VAL A 307 -6.21 7.06 4.61
N SER A 308 -6.81 7.06 5.78
CA SER A 308 -6.32 6.38 6.97
C SER A 308 -7.07 5.06 7.13
N GLY A 309 -6.36 3.94 7.26
CA GLY A 309 -6.97 2.63 7.39
C GLY A 309 -6.21 1.72 8.35
N GLY A 310 -6.79 0.55 8.64
CA GLY A 310 -6.20 -0.47 9.51
C GLY A 310 -6.47 -0.28 11.01
N SER A 311 -6.76 0.91 11.47
CA SER A 311 -7.25 1.23 12.81
C SER A 311 -7.89 2.63 12.84
N PRO A 312 -8.72 2.97 13.86
CA PRO A 312 -9.40 4.26 13.91
C PRO A 312 -8.42 5.43 14.02
N LEU A 313 -8.64 6.47 13.22
CA LEU A 313 -7.93 7.74 13.33
C LEU A 313 -8.56 8.59 14.45
N ARG A 314 -7.74 9.21 15.30
CA ARG A 314 -8.25 10.17 16.29
C ARG A 314 -8.94 11.34 15.59
N ARG A 315 -10.21 11.57 15.94
CA ARG A 315 -11.06 12.61 15.33
C ARG A 315 -10.37 13.98 15.28
N GLU A 316 -9.75 14.40 16.38
CA GLU A 316 -9.09 15.70 16.48
C GLU A 316 -7.94 15.84 15.47
N LEU A 317 -7.20 14.75 15.21
CA LEU A 317 -6.11 14.73 14.24
C LEU A 317 -6.67 14.83 12.81
N GLY A 318 -7.74 14.11 12.50
CA GLY A 318 -8.43 14.22 11.22
C GLY A 318 -8.94 15.64 10.95
N LEU A 319 -9.59 16.26 11.93
CA LEU A 319 -10.06 17.64 11.86
C LEU A 319 -8.91 18.66 11.68
N PHE A 320 -7.78 18.43 12.36
CA PHE A 320 -6.61 19.28 12.17
C PHE A 320 -6.10 19.23 10.71
N PHE A 321 -5.92 18.02 10.15
CA PHE A 321 -5.46 17.89 8.77
C PHE A 321 -6.48 18.45 7.79
N GLN A 322 -7.76 18.21 8.00
CA GLN A 322 -8.82 18.78 7.17
C GLN A 322 -8.76 20.31 7.20
N GLY A 323 -8.63 20.91 8.38
CA GLY A 323 -8.44 22.35 8.53
C GLY A 323 -7.13 22.86 7.93
N ALA A 324 -6.07 22.04 7.90
CA ALA A 324 -4.81 22.34 7.23
C ALA A 324 -4.86 22.10 5.69
N GLY A 325 -6.03 21.72 5.14
CA GLY A 325 -6.25 21.55 3.72
C GLY A 325 -5.90 20.17 3.16
N VAL A 326 -5.85 19.15 4.03
CA VAL A 326 -5.74 17.73 3.66
C VAL A 326 -6.91 16.97 4.27
N THR A 327 -7.89 16.60 3.47
CA THR A 327 -9.01 15.78 3.95
C THR A 327 -8.54 14.35 4.16
N VAL A 328 -8.64 13.84 5.38
CA VAL A 328 -8.31 12.45 5.72
C VAL A 328 -9.60 11.68 5.90
N TYR A 329 -9.82 10.70 5.03
CA TYR A 329 -10.94 9.75 5.11
C TYR A 329 -10.53 8.58 5.99
N ASP A 330 -11.38 8.21 6.94
CA ASP A 330 -11.13 7.07 7.84
C ASP A 330 -11.76 5.81 7.23
N GLY A 331 -10.90 4.96 6.64
CA GLY A 331 -11.30 3.77 5.91
C GLY A 331 -11.42 2.55 6.83
N TYR A 332 -12.54 1.86 6.75
CA TYR A 332 -12.76 0.57 7.39
C TYR A 332 -12.80 -0.56 6.36
N GLY A 333 -12.12 -1.66 6.69
CA GLY A 333 -12.09 -2.86 5.87
C GLY A 333 -11.41 -4.03 6.57
N LEU A 334 -11.51 -5.21 5.95
CA LEU A 334 -10.96 -6.47 6.42
C LEU A 334 -10.23 -7.17 5.27
N THR A 335 -9.35 -8.11 5.58
CA THR A 335 -8.75 -8.97 4.55
C THR A 335 -9.83 -9.77 3.81
N GLU A 336 -10.84 -10.24 4.55
CA GLU A 336 -11.98 -11.00 4.05
C GLU A 336 -12.91 -10.19 3.12
N THR A 337 -12.79 -8.88 3.11
CA THR A 337 -13.53 -7.97 2.21
C THR A 337 -12.65 -7.41 1.08
N THR A 338 -11.46 -7.95 0.89
CA THR A 338 -10.46 -7.51 -0.10
C THR A 338 -9.97 -6.08 0.17
N ALA A 339 -9.98 -5.62 1.38
CA ALA A 339 -9.59 -4.39 2.03
C ALA A 339 -10.75 -3.45 2.36
N ALA A 340 -11.14 -2.50 1.50
CA ALA A 340 -12.06 -1.44 1.89
C ALA A 340 -13.55 -1.87 1.85
N VAL A 341 -14.31 -1.45 2.87
CA VAL A 341 -15.78 -1.57 2.90
C VAL A 341 -16.41 -0.18 2.86
N THR A 342 -15.81 0.74 3.63
CA THR A 342 -16.24 2.16 3.68
C THR A 342 -15.02 3.05 3.86
N ALA A 343 -15.16 4.32 3.47
CA ALA A 343 -14.21 5.39 3.79
C ALA A 343 -14.92 6.75 3.82
#